data_94102f6ce91e14d212c11fd09d13a8b3
#
_entry.id   94102f6ce91e14d212c11fd09d13a8b3
#
_cell.length_a   1.000
_cell.length_b   1.000
_cell.length_c   1.000
_cell.angle_alpha   90.00
_cell.angle_beta   90.00
_cell.angle_gamma   90.00
#
_symmetry.space_group_name_H-M   'P 1'
#
loop_
_entity.id
_entity.type
_entity.pdbx_description
1 polymer ?
#
loop_
_entity_poly.entity_id
_entity_poly.type
_entity_poly.pdbx_seq_one_letter_code
_entity_poly.pdbx_strand_id
1 'polypeptide(L)'
;MLLRKSRRWGSDAMQVPRIFPALISASLLAGGAAYVVPRAADAVAALDDPARMADRALDGKFNGGVAQREITAALAASDTDLAQSFVDLAADRQVELDPALTQRVKIATAEAATIRHKAGSFARGFVTGEPDNIPAVAGTVLGDLFVFGDIRDVLREGTRLASGQVADELVLGLASVGIVITAATYATIGAAVPARVGLTLVKIARKSGGLGSELAGSLGRLVRKAGLSEPALTVRAAREAVKVEKAGGLLNLARDVGRIEKAAGGRAAFDGLKIAKEPRDIARVAKLAEKAGSRTRAILKIAGRGVITLAALAFDASAWLLGALFALFGLVSALKNATERATLRFLRRRKEHRQRRDFEPFVSALVRR
;
A
#
# COMPACT_ATOMS: atom_id res chain seq x y z
N MET A 1 -70.95 -17.70 62.51
CA MET A 1 -70.08 -18.87 62.29
C MET A 1 -69.89 -19.12 60.79
N LEU A 2 -68.67 -19.37 60.34
CA LEU A 2 -68.20 -19.65 58.98
C LEU A 2 -67.57 -18.46 58.23
N LEU A 3 -66.27 -18.34 58.51
CA LEU A 3 -65.25 -17.60 57.73
C LEU A 3 -65.09 -18.18 56.36
N ARG A 4 -65.35 -17.42 55.31
CA ARG A 4 -65.01 -17.77 53.91
C ARG A 4 -63.66 -17.21 53.56
N LYS A 5 -62.65 -18.09 53.66
CA LYS A 5 -61.27 -17.83 53.32
C LYS A 5 -61.15 -17.72 51.77
N SER A 6 -61.11 -16.52 51.21
CA SER A 6 -60.85 -16.30 49.80
C SER A 6 -59.33 -16.56 49.51
N ARG A 7 -59.05 -17.66 48.86
CA ARG A 7 -57.70 -17.90 48.26
C ARG A 7 -57.43 -16.85 47.21
N ARG A 8 -56.55 -15.90 47.52
CA ARG A 8 -55.90 -15.09 46.49
C ARG A 8 -54.95 -16.00 45.73
N TRP A 9 -55.28 -16.32 44.49
CA TRP A 9 -54.35 -16.84 43.54
C TRP A 9 -53.41 -15.66 43.18
N GLY A 10 -52.21 -15.67 43.75
CA GLY A 10 -51.11 -14.84 43.31
C GLY A 10 -50.70 -15.31 41.91
N SER A 11 -50.96 -14.50 40.91
CA SER A 11 -50.31 -14.67 39.60
C SER A 11 -48.86 -14.27 39.75
N ASP A 12 -48.04 -15.20 40.17
CA ASP A 12 -46.58 -15.11 39.94
C ASP A 12 -46.36 -15.17 38.45
N ALA A 13 -46.58 -14.06 37.78
CA ALA A 13 -46.07 -13.84 36.45
C ALA A 13 -44.55 -13.91 36.56
N MET A 14 -44.02 -15.02 36.12
CA MET A 14 -42.59 -15.31 36.03
C MET A 14 -41.90 -14.06 35.41
N GLN A 15 -41.31 -13.25 36.28
CA GLN A 15 -40.49 -12.10 35.84
C GLN A 15 -39.23 -12.71 35.24
N VAL A 16 -39.25 -12.92 33.92
CA VAL A 16 -38.04 -13.28 33.18
C VAL A 16 -37.04 -12.16 33.45
N PRO A 17 -35.92 -12.45 34.11
CA PRO A 17 -34.96 -11.43 34.47
C PRO A 17 -34.54 -10.71 33.20
N ARG A 18 -34.58 -9.38 33.22
CA ARG A 18 -34.25 -8.46 32.08
C ARG A 18 -32.87 -8.69 31.51
N ILE A 19 -32.04 -9.51 32.18
CA ILE A 19 -30.70 -9.91 31.79
C ILE A 19 -30.72 -10.91 30.61
N PHE A 20 -31.77 -11.76 30.49
CA PHE A 20 -31.84 -12.80 29.44
C PHE A 20 -31.84 -12.25 28.00
N PRO A 21 -32.70 -11.29 27.63
CA PRO A 21 -32.68 -10.74 26.27
C PRO A 21 -31.40 -9.95 25.97
N ALA A 22 -30.79 -9.33 26.99
CA ALA A 22 -29.49 -8.66 26.82
C ALA A 22 -28.34 -9.65 26.59
N LEU A 23 -28.33 -10.78 27.30
CA LEU A 23 -27.34 -11.84 27.11
C LEU A 23 -27.51 -12.53 25.75
N ILE A 24 -28.73 -12.81 25.31
CA ILE A 24 -28.98 -13.38 23.97
C ILE A 24 -28.52 -12.43 22.87
N SER A 25 -28.84 -11.12 23.00
CA SER A 25 -28.39 -10.12 22.02
C SER A 25 -26.87 -9.99 22.02
N ALA A 26 -26.23 -9.96 23.19
CA ALA A 26 -24.77 -9.92 23.29
C ALA A 26 -24.11 -11.17 22.71
N SER A 27 -24.67 -12.35 22.96
CA SER A 27 -24.15 -13.62 22.41
C SER A 27 -24.30 -13.69 20.90
N LEU A 28 -25.43 -13.26 20.34
CA LEU A 28 -25.65 -13.18 18.88
C LEU A 28 -24.70 -12.18 18.22
N LEU A 29 -24.45 -11.03 18.86
CA LEU A 29 -23.52 -10.02 18.36
C LEU A 29 -22.07 -10.49 18.46
N ALA A 30 -21.68 -11.13 19.56
CA ALA A 30 -20.36 -11.69 19.73
C ALA A 30 -20.12 -12.85 18.76
N GLY A 31 -21.08 -13.75 18.59
CA GLY A 31 -21.02 -14.85 17.62
C GLY A 31 -20.98 -14.35 16.17
N GLY A 32 -21.80 -13.37 15.84
CA GLY A 32 -21.78 -12.70 14.53
C GLY A 32 -20.45 -11.99 14.26
N ALA A 33 -19.93 -11.26 15.23
CA ALA A 33 -18.63 -10.60 15.11
C ALA A 33 -17.48 -11.63 14.99
N ALA A 34 -17.47 -12.67 15.80
CA ALA A 34 -16.48 -13.73 15.74
C ALA A 34 -16.47 -14.48 14.39
N TYR A 35 -17.62 -14.56 13.71
CA TYR A 35 -17.74 -15.18 12.39
C TYR A 35 -17.38 -14.22 11.25
N VAL A 36 -17.81 -12.96 11.31
CA VAL A 36 -17.68 -11.99 10.21
C VAL A 36 -16.33 -11.29 10.23
N VAL A 37 -15.80 -10.93 11.41
CA VAL A 37 -14.55 -10.16 11.53
C VAL A 37 -13.34 -10.90 10.94
N PRO A 38 -13.07 -12.19 11.24
CA PRO A 38 -11.95 -12.89 10.63
C PRO A 38 -12.10 -12.99 9.10
N ARG A 39 -13.30 -13.32 8.62
CA ARG A 39 -13.56 -13.42 7.16
C ARG A 39 -13.44 -12.08 6.45
N ALA A 40 -13.90 -11.02 7.08
CA ALA A 40 -13.71 -9.66 6.56
C ALA A 40 -12.22 -9.26 6.58
N ALA A 41 -11.49 -9.59 7.65
CA ALA A 41 -10.06 -9.35 7.74
C ALA A 41 -9.28 -10.15 6.68
N ASP A 42 -9.60 -11.43 6.47
CA ASP A 42 -9.02 -12.25 5.41
C ASP A 42 -9.36 -11.74 4.01
N ALA A 43 -10.58 -11.28 3.81
CA ALA A 43 -11.01 -10.65 2.55
C ALA A 43 -10.26 -9.34 2.30
N VAL A 44 -10.11 -8.50 3.33
CA VAL A 44 -9.34 -7.25 3.27
C VAL A 44 -7.86 -7.54 3.02
N ALA A 45 -7.27 -8.50 3.74
CA ALA A 45 -5.89 -8.91 3.51
C ALA A 45 -5.68 -9.47 2.09
N ALA A 46 -6.66 -10.21 1.56
CA ALA A 46 -6.64 -10.70 0.17
C ALA A 46 -6.76 -9.56 -0.85
N LEU A 47 -7.44 -8.47 -0.51
CA LEU A 47 -7.57 -7.28 -1.35
C LEU A 47 -6.32 -6.40 -1.30
N ASP A 48 -5.57 -6.41 -0.21
CA ASP A 48 -4.29 -5.68 -0.09
C ASP A 48 -3.09 -6.47 -0.66
N ASP A 49 -3.35 -7.64 -1.28
CA ASP A 49 -2.34 -8.44 -1.95
C ASP A 49 -2.24 -8.09 -3.44
N PRO A 50 -1.22 -7.30 -3.88
CA PRO A 50 -1.06 -6.91 -5.28
C PRO A 50 -0.85 -8.10 -6.22
N ALA A 51 -0.34 -9.23 -5.75
CA ALA A 51 -0.17 -10.42 -6.57
C ALA A 51 -1.51 -11.06 -6.91
N ARG A 52 -2.41 -11.23 -5.94
CA ARG A 52 -3.77 -11.71 -6.19
C ARG A 52 -4.58 -10.78 -7.09
N MET A 53 -4.37 -9.47 -6.96
CA MET A 53 -4.97 -8.48 -7.87
C MET A 53 -4.40 -8.58 -9.28
N ALA A 54 -3.08 -8.82 -9.39
CA ALA A 54 -2.44 -9.08 -10.67
C ALA A 54 -3.02 -10.33 -11.34
N ASP A 55 -3.22 -11.41 -10.59
CA ASP A 55 -3.81 -12.65 -11.08
C ASP A 55 -5.21 -12.40 -11.66
N ARG A 56 -6.08 -11.72 -10.91
CA ARG A 56 -7.40 -11.35 -11.39
C ARG A 56 -7.38 -10.41 -12.60
N ALA A 57 -6.44 -9.47 -12.64
CA ALA A 57 -6.29 -8.53 -13.76
C ALA A 57 -5.77 -9.20 -15.04
N LEU A 58 -5.07 -10.32 -14.90
CA LEU A 58 -4.57 -11.14 -16.00
C LEU A 58 -5.61 -12.15 -16.49
N ASP A 59 -6.57 -12.53 -15.64
CA ASP A 59 -7.62 -13.47 -16.00
C ASP A 59 -8.41 -12.95 -17.21
N GLY A 60 -8.50 -13.76 -18.24
CA GLY A 60 -9.14 -13.42 -19.52
C GLY A 60 -8.36 -12.47 -20.43
N LYS A 61 -7.27 -11.85 -19.96
CA LYS A 61 -6.43 -10.96 -20.78
C LYS A 61 -5.13 -11.59 -21.24
N PHE A 62 -4.61 -12.55 -20.49
CA PHE A 62 -3.38 -13.24 -20.80
C PHE A 62 -3.65 -14.63 -21.35
N ASN A 63 -3.19 -14.90 -22.56
CA ASN A 63 -3.29 -16.19 -23.25
C ASN A 63 -2.08 -16.38 -24.19
N GLY A 64 -1.95 -17.55 -24.79
CA GLY A 64 -0.84 -17.89 -25.68
C GLY A 64 -0.63 -16.89 -26.81
N GLY A 65 -1.70 -16.44 -27.45
CA GLY A 65 -1.61 -15.46 -28.53
C GLY A 65 -1.12 -14.08 -28.06
N VAL A 66 -1.52 -13.66 -26.86
CA VAL A 66 -1.02 -12.41 -26.25
C VAL A 66 0.46 -12.57 -25.88
N ALA A 67 0.84 -13.67 -25.23
CA ALA A 67 2.21 -13.95 -24.86
C ALA A 67 3.14 -13.95 -26.08
N GLN A 68 2.79 -14.64 -27.15
CA GLN A 68 3.59 -14.70 -28.38
C GLN A 68 3.77 -13.32 -29.02
N ARG A 69 2.72 -12.51 -29.11
CA ARG A 69 2.80 -11.16 -29.67
C ARG A 69 3.72 -10.27 -28.83
N GLU A 70 3.55 -10.27 -27.51
CA GLU A 70 4.34 -9.42 -26.61
C GLU A 70 5.81 -9.85 -26.55
N ILE A 71 6.10 -11.17 -26.57
CA ILE A 71 7.47 -11.68 -26.64
C ILE A 71 8.12 -11.24 -27.95
N THR A 72 7.41 -11.39 -29.08
CA THR A 72 7.94 -11.00 -30.39
C THR A 72 8.22 -9.50 -30.45
N ALA A 73 7.29 -8.67 -29.93
CA ALA A 73 7.46 -7.23 -29.86
C ALA A 73 8.63 -6.84 -28.94
N ALA A 74 8.80 -7.50 -27.81
CA ALA A 74 9.90 -7.26 -26.89
C ALA A 74 11.27 -7.61 -27.52
N LEU A 75 11.36 -8.75 -28.23
CA LEU A 75 12.57 -9.13 -28.98
C LEU A 75 12.89 -8.13 -30.09
N ALA A 76 11.87 -7.66 -30.83
CA ALA A 76 12.06 -6.65 -31.89
C ALA A 76 12.58 -5.31 -31.31
N ALA A 77 12.15 -4.97 -30.09
CA ALA A 77 12.62 -3.80 -29.34
C ALA A 77 13.96 -4.03 -28.60
N SER A 78 14.61 -5.20 -28.78
CA SER A 78 15.81 -5.61 -28.04
C SER A 78 15.63 -5.57 -26.51
N ASP A 79 14.39 -5.71 -26.02
CA ASP A 79 14.05 -5.78 -24.61
C ASP A 79 13.95 -7.23 -24.13
N THR A 80 15.12 -7.87 -24.04
CA THR A 80 15.24 -9.28 -23.67
C THR A 80 14.71 -9.58 -22.27
N ASP A 81 14.82 -8.63 -21.33
CA ASP A 81 14.29 -8.78 -19.97
C ASP A 81 12.77 -8.82 -19.96
N LEU A 82 12.10 -8.04 -20.83
CA LEU A 82 10.66 -8.09 -20.99
C LEU A 82 10.22 -9.39 -21.67
N ALA A 83 10.93 -9.81 -22.72
CA ALA A 83 10.66 -11.08 -23.40
C ALA A 83 10.75 -12.26 -22.42
N GLN A 84 11.81 -12.31 -21.60
CA GLN A 84 11.95 -13.34 -20.56
C GLN A 84 10.84 -13.26 -19.50
N SER A 85 10.46 -12.06 -19.10
CA SER A 85 9.36 -11.85 -18.15
C SER A 85 8.03 -12.45 -18.64
N PHE A 86 7.75 -12.37 -19.95
CA PHE A 86 6.59 -13.01 -20.56
C PHE A 86 6.70 -14.53 -20.64
N VAL A 87 7.88 -15.06 -20.92
CA VAL A 87 8.13 -16.51 -20.88
C VAL A 87 7.89 -17.05 -19.46
N ASP A 88 8.42 -16.37 -18.45
CA ASP A 88 8.24 -16.75 -17.05
C ASP A 88 6.76 -16.67 -16.63
N LEU A 89 6.04 -15.66 -17.08
CA LEU A 89 4.61 -15.52 -16.82
C LEU A 89 3.80 -16.62 -17.52
N ALA A 90 4.15 -17.00 -18.77
CA ALA A 90 3.49 -18.08 -19.48
C ALA A 90 3.70 -19.43 -18.80
N ALA A 91 4.93 -19.69 -18.32
CA ALA A 91 5.24 -20.90 -17.55
C ALA A 91 4.44 -20.97 -16.24
N ASP A 92 4.37 -19.87 -15.49
CA ASP A 92 3.60 -19.77 -14.24
C ASP A 92 2.08 -20.01 -14.46
N ARG A 93 1.56 -19.54 -15.60
CA ARG A 93 0.14 -19.67 -15.98
C ARG A 93 -0.15 -20.93 -16.79
N GLN A 94 0.84 -21.81 -16.97
CA GLN A 94 0.69 -23.04 -17.77
C GLN A 94 0.19 -22.77 -19.21
N VAL A 95 0.60 -21.61 -19.76
CA VAL A 95 0.31 -21.23 -21.14
C VAL A 95 1.40 -21.78 -22.05
N GLU A 96 1.01 -22.63 -22.99
CA GLU A 96 1.93 -23.20 -23.96
C GLU A 96 2.45 -22.14 -24.92
N LEU A 97 3.78 -22.10 -25.09
CA LEU A 97 4.48 -21.25 -26.05
C LEU A 97 5.16 -22.09 -27.10
N ASP A 98 5.32 -21.51 -28.30
CA ASP A 98 6.14 -22.11 -29.35
C ASP A 98 7.58 -22.34 -28.83
N PRO A 99 8.08 -23.60 -28.86
CA PRO A 99 9.44 -23.92 -28.45
C PRO A 99 10.50 -23.09 -29.20
N ALA A 100 10.30 -22.81 -30.49
CA ALA A 100 11.18 -21.99 -31.28
C ALA A 100 11.26 -20.54 -30.75
N LEU A 101 10.13 -19.97 -30.34
CA LEU A 101 10.10 -18.64 -29.76
C LEU A 101 10.82 -18.60 -28.40
N THR A 102 10.58 -19.60 -27.56
CA THR A 102 11.24 -19.73 -26.25
C THR A 102 12.77 -19.86 -26.40
N GLN A 103 13.24 -20.63 -27.41
CA GLN A 103 14.64 -20.76 -27.70
C GLN A 103 15.26 -19.44 -28.17
N ARG A 104 14.57 -18.68 -29.00
CA ARG A 104 14.99 -17.34 -29.42
C ARG A 104 15.17 -16.38 -28.24
N VAL A 105 14.25 -16.39 -27.28
CA VAL A 105 14.36 -15.58 -26.03
C VAL A 105 15.58 -16.00 -25.23
N LYS A 106 15.85 -17.30 -25.08
CA LYS A 106 17.03 -17.83 -24.40
C LYS A 106 18.33 -17.32 -25.02
N ILE A 107 18.45 -17.42 -26.35
CA ILE A 107 19.63 -16.96 -27.07
C ILE A 107 19.81 -15.45 -26.87
N ALA A 108 18.78 -14.65 -27.12
CA ALA A 108 18.83 -13.20 -26.98
C ALA A 108 19.18 -12.76 -25.55
N THR A 109 18.67 -13.47 -24.55
CA THR A 109 18.98 -13.18 -23.14
C THR A 109 20.44 -13.51 -22.80
N ALA A 110 20.97 -14.61 -23.31
CA ALA A 110 22.37 -15.00 -23.12
C ALA A 110 23.31 -13.99 -23.78
N GLU A 111 23.01 -13.55 -25.02
CA GLU A 111 23.77 -12.51 -25.70
C GLU A 111 23.77 -11.18 -24.96
N ALA A 112 22.58 -10.74 -24.50
CA ALA A 112 22.44 -9.52 -23.70
C ALA A 112 23.20 -9.59 -22.37
N ALA A 113 23.24 -10.76 -21.73
CA ALA A 113 24.01 -10.99 -20.50
C ALA A 113 25.51 -10.87 -20.77
N THR A 114 26.02 -11.41 -21.89
CA THR A 114 27.41 -11.31 -22.29
C THR A 114 27.81 -9.85 -22.55
N ILE A 115 26.99 -9.08 -23.25
CA ILE A 115 27.25 -7.66 -23.53
C ILE A 115 27.28 -6.87 -22.22
N ARG A 116 26.32 -7.11 -21.31
CA ARG A 116 26.28 -6.46 -19.98
C ARG A 116 27.51 -6.80 -19.13
N HIS A 117 27.95 -8.05 -19.16
CA HIS A 117 29.16 -8.47 -18.46
C HIS A 117 30.40 -7.76 -19.00
N LYS A 118 30.57 -7.70 -20.33
CA LYS A 118 31.67 -6.98 -20.97
C LYS A 118 31.67 -5.49 -20.69
N ALA A 119 30.49 -4.83 -20.75
CA ALA A 119 30.35 -3.42 -20.43
C ALA A 119 30.61 -3.13 -18.93
N GLY A 120 30.16 -4.00 -18.04
CA GLY A 120 30.42 -3.89 -16.61
C GLY A 120 31.87 -4.11 -16.23
N SER A 121 32.58 -5.00 -16.95
CA SER A 121 34.01 -5.25 -16.76
C SER A 121 34.84 -4.08 -17.29
N PHE A 122 34.46 -3.51 -18.44
CA PHE A 122 35.08 -2.30 -18.99
C PHE A 122 34.90 -1.09 -18.05
N ALA A 123 33.69 -0.85 -17.57
CA ALA A 123 33.43 0.24 -16.65
C ALA A 123 34.21 0.10 -15.32
N ARG A 124 34.34 -1.14 -14.80
CA ARG A 124 35.18 -1.44 -13.64
C ARG A 124 36.66 -1.21 -13.91
N GLY A 125 37.18 -1.74 -15.01
CA GLY A 125 38.59 -1.56 -15.42
C GLY A 125 38.95 -0.09 -15.64
N PHE A 126 38.05 0.70 -16.22
CA PHE A 126 38.24 2.14 -16.41
C PHE A 126 38.30 2.93 -15.08
N VAL A 127 37.56 2.50 -14.06
CA VAL A 127 37.52 3.17 -12.76
C VAL A 127 38.64 2.72 -11.81
N THR A 128 39.05 1.46 -11.88
CA THR A 128 40.01 0.86 -10.92
C THR A 128 41.40 0.64 -11.46
N GLY A 129 41.59 0.66 -12.80
CA GLY A 129 42.89 0.37 -13.41
C GLY A 129 43.39 -1.08 -13.24
N GLU A 130 42.63 -1.96 -12.57
CA GLU A 130 42.95 -3.36 -12.33
C GLU A 130 41.81 -4.30 -12.70
N PRO A 131 42.06 -5.33 -13.54
CA PRO A 131 40.98 -6.16 -14.08
C PRO A 131 40.37 -7.21 -13.15
N ASP A 132 41.02 -7.67 -12.09
CA ASP A 132 40.68 -9.00 -11.57
C ASP A 132 40.46 -9.21 -10.06
N ASN A 133 40.59 -8.25 -9.19
CA ASN A 133 40.38 -8.53 -7.75
C ASN A 133 39.89 -7.34 -6.98
N ILE A 134 38.57 -7.13 -6.84
CA ILE A 134 38.08 -6.39 -5.65
C ILE A 134 36.51 -6.49 -5.48
N PRO A 135 35.95 -7.37 -4.64
CA PRO A 135 34.56 -7.26 -4.22
C PRO A 135 34.30 -6.18 -3.15
N ALA A 136 35.31 -5.82 -2.35
CA ALA A 136 35.12 -4.90 -1.21
C ALA A 136 35.33 -3.43 -1.56
N VAL A 137 36.26 -3.11 -2.44
CA VAL A 137 36.58 -1.72 -2.85
C VAL A 137 35.57 -1.19 -3.87
N ALA A 138 34.94 -2.07 -4.68
CA ALA A 138 33.90 -1.67 -5.62
C ALA A 138 32.69 -1.00 -4.90
N GLY A 139 32.37 -1.42 -3.68
CA GLY A 139 31.30 -0.81 -2.88
C GLY A 139 31.61 0.63 -2.44
N THR A 140 32.87 0.90 -2.06
CA THR A 140 33.29 2.25 -1.62
C THR A 140 33.43 3.20 -2.81
N VAL A 141 34.08 2.78 -3.91
CA VAL A 141 34.24 3.60 -5.12
C VAL A 141 32.90 3.93 -5.76
N LEU A 142 31.97 2.97 -5.86
CA LEU A 142 30.61 3.25 -6.32
C LEU A 142 29.88 4.18 -5.34
N GLY A 143 30.07 4.01 -4.02
CA GLY A 143 29.56 4.89 -3.00
C GLY A 143 30.01 6.34 -3.23
N ASP A 144 31.28 6.56 -3.41
CA ASP A 144 31.87 7.89 -3.63
C ASP A 144 31.40 8.51 -4.96
N LEU A 145 31.25 7.72 -6.03
CA LEU A 145 30.73 8.19 -7.30
C LEU A 145 29.28 8.69 -7.19
N PHE A 146 28.45 8.01 -6.39
CA PHE A 146 27.07 8.43 -6.13
C PHE A 146 27.02 9.70 -5.29
N VAL A 147 27.89 9.83 -4.27
CA VAL A 147 27.98 11.05 -3.45
C VAL A 147 28.39 12.24 -4.30
N PHE A 148 29.41 12.04 -5.15
CA PHE A 148 29.88 13.09 -6.05
C PHE A 148 28.77 13.53 -7.01
N GLY A 149 27.97 12.58 -7.52
CA GLY A 149 26.80 12.89 -8.34
C GLY A 149 25.75 13.70 -7.61
N ASP A 150 25.48 13.38 -6.34
CA ASP A 150 24.52 14.12 -5.52
C ASP A 150 25.03 15.53 -5.18
N ILE A 151 26.30 15.67 -4.80
CA ILE A 151 26.92 16.97 -4.55
C ILE A 151 26.90 17.84 -5.80
N ARG A 152 27.28 17.27 -6.95
CA ARG A 152 27.24 17.97 -8.25
C ARG A 152 25.84 18.46 -8.59
N ASP A 153 24.82 17.61 -8.41
CA ASP A 153 23.42 17.95 -8.71
C ASP A 153 22.93 19.07 -7.78
N VAL A 154 23.28 19.02 -6.48
CA VAL A 154 22.95 20.08 -5.51
C VAL A 154 23.63 21.40 -5.90
N LEU A 155 24.91 21.38 -6.23
CA LEU A 155 25.63 22.59 -6.63
C LEU A 155 25.06 23.18 -7.93
N ARG A 156 24.80 22.34 -8.92
CA ARG A 156 24.31 22.77 -10.22
C ARG A 156 22.90 23.37 -10.13
N GLU A 157 21.96 22.62 -9.56
CA GLU A 157 20.57 23.08 -9.47
C GLU A 157 20.41 24.19 -8.42
N GLY A 158 21.19 24.12 -7.34
CA GLY A 158 21.25 25.17 -6.33
C GLY A 158 21.78 26.49 -6.88
N THR A 159 22.86 26.47 -7.69
CA THR A 159 23.39 27.68 -8.35
C THR A 159 22.40 28.26 -9.36
N ARG A 160 21.72 27.41 -10.12
CA ARG A 160 20.67 27.86 -11.06
C ARG A 160 19.53 28.58 -10.31
N LEU A 161 19.08 28.01 -9.21
CA LEU A 161 18.02 28.60 -8.40
C LEU A 161 18.47 29.92 -7.78
N ALA A 162 19.71 30.00 -7.25
CA ALA A 162 20.26 31.22 -6.67
C ALA A 162 20.46 32.34 -7.69
N SER A 163 20.72 32.01 -8.98
CA SER A 163 20.87 32.97 -10.07
C SER A 163 19.51 33.27 -10.78
N GLY A 164 18.37 32.85 -10.23
CA GLY A 164 17.06 33.09 -10.83
C GLY A 164 16.79 32.33 -12.13
N GLN A 165 17.59 31.31 -12.43
CA GLN A 165 17.39 30.43 -13.58
C GLN A 165 16.43 29.29 -13.24
N VAL A 166 15.83 28.69 -14.28
CA VAL A 166 14.97 27.49 -14.10
C VAL A 166 15.80 26.33 -13.60
N ALA A 167 15.57 25.93 -12.35
CA ALA A 167 16.19 24.77 -11.70
C ALA A 167 15.18 23.63 -11.58
N ASP A 168 15.66 22.39 -11.62
CA ASP A 168 14.84 21.23 -11.30
C ASP A 168 14.81 21.00 -9.77
N GLU A 169 13.82 21.60 -9.09
CA GLU A 169 13.63 21.47 -7.64
C GLU A 169 13.53 19.99 -7.20
N LEU A 170 12.98 19.12 -8.05
CA LEU A 170 12.86 17.71 -7.73
C LEU A 170 14.24 17.04 -7.73
N VAL A 171 15.07 17.32 -8.72
CA VAL A 171 16.46 16.80 -8.77
C VAL A 171 17.26 17.32 -7.59
N LEU A 172 17.12 18.61 -7.25
CA LEU A 172 17.77 19.23 -6.08
C LEU A 172 17.35 18.52 -4.79
N GLY A 173 16.06 18.35 -4.57
CA GLY A 173 15.53 17.67 -3.38
C GLY A 173 15.95 16.20 -3.29
N LEU A 174 15.91 15.46 -4.39
CA LEU A 174 16.35 14.07 -4.43
C LEU A 174 17.88 13.95 -4.17
N ALA A 175 18.69 14.86 -4.68
CA ALA A 175 20.13 14.88 -4.42
C ALA A 175 20.43 15.18 -2.96
N SER A 176 19.67 16.08 -2.33
CA SER A 176 19.77 16.39 -0.91
C SER A 176 19.44 15.17 -0.03
N VAL A 177 18.39 14.42 -0.38
CA VAL A 177 18.06 13.13 0.27
C VAL A 177 19.19 12.12 0.05
N GLY A 178 19.81 12.10 -1.13
CA GLY A 178 20.93 11.22 -1.44
C GLY A 178 22.12 11.42 -0.51
N ILE A 179 22.48 12.66 -0.22
CA ILE A 179 23.54 12.99 0.74
C ILE A 179 23.20 12.45 2.14
N VAL A 180 21.94 12.63 2.60
CA VAL A 180 21.47 12.11 3.89
C VAL A 180 21.53 10.59 3.94
N ILE A 181 21.07 9.91 2.87
CA ILE A 181 21.12 8.43 2.79
C ILE A 181 22.57 7.95 2.83
N THR A 182 23.49 8.68 2.20
CA THR A 182 24.91 8.33 2.23
C THR A 182 25.47 8.37 3.64
N ALA A 183 25.22 9.46 4.36
CA ALA A 183 25.66 9.57 5.76
C ALA A 183 25.07 8.43 6.61
N ALA A 184 23.78 8.10 6.41
CA ALA A 184 23.13 6.98 7.08
C ALA A 184 23.71 5.60 6.67
N THR A 185 24.15 5.44 5.42
CA THR A 185 24.74 4.18 4.94
C THR A 185 26.07 3.90 5.63
N TYR A 186 26.90 4.92 5.81
CA TYR A 186 28.14 4.80 6.58
C TYR A 186 27.88 4.52 8.06
N ALA A 187 26.85 5.14 8.65
CA ALA A 187 26.50 4.93 10.05
C ALA A 187 25.87 3.54 10.33
N THR A 188 25.21 2.91 9.34
CA THR A 188 24.45 1.66 9.51
C THR A 188 25.06 0.44 8.81
N ILE A 189 26.34 0.53 8.41
CA ILE A 189 27.07 -0.57 7.74
C ILE A 189 26.27 -1.19 6.58
N GLY A 190 25.74 -0.33 5.67
CA GLY A 190 25.12 -0.78 4.42
C GLY A 190 23.61 -1.01 4.46
N ALA A 191 22.93 -0.89 5.58
CA ALA A 191 21.47 -1.10 5.66
C ALA A 191 20.64 -0.14 4.78
N ALA A 192 21.21 1.02 4.40
CA ALA A 192 20.56 2.00 3.53
C ALA A 192 20.83 1.80 2.03
N VAL A 193 21.60 0.78 1.62
CA VAL A 193 21.94 0.50 0.22
C VAL A 193 20.71 0.40 -0.69
N PRO A 194 19.62 -0.32 -0.35
CA PRO A 194 18.45 -0.37 -1.22
C PRO A 194 17.81 0.99 -1.47
N ALA A 195 17.74 1.84 -0.42
CA ALA A 195 17.21 3.20 -0.57
C ALA A 195 18.10 4.05 -1.50
N ARG A 196 19.41 3.85 -1.45
CA ARG A 196 20.34 4.56 -2.31
C ARG A 196 20.19 4.17 -3.78
N VAL A 197 20.14 2.87 -4.07
CA VAL A 197 19.90 2.35 -5.43
C VAL A 197 18.56 2.89 -5.96
N GLY A 198 17.51 2.78 -5.16
CA GLY A 198 16.18 3.28 -5.55
C GLY A 198 16.16 4.78 -5.83
N LEU A 199 16.82 5.60 -5.00
CA LEU A 199 16.92 7.04 -5.23
C LEU A 199 17.64 7.37 -6.54
N THR A 200 18.72 6.65 -6.83
CA THR A 200 19.46 6.80 -8.08
C THR A 200 18.55 6.50 -9.29
N LEU A 201 17.76 5.42 -9.23
CA LEU A 201 16.82 5.06 -10.29
C LEU A 201 15.73 6.14 -10.46
N VAL A 202 15.20 6.71 -9.39
CA VAL A 202 14.24 7.83 -9.45
C VAL A 202 14.87 9.05 -10.13
N LYS A 203 16.11 9.41 -9.79
CA LYS A 203 16.85 10.52 -10.43
C LYS A 203 17.09 10.26 -11.92
N ILE A 204 17.49 9.05 -12.27
CA ILE A 204 17.68 8.66 -13.68
C ILE A 204 16.33 8.74 -14.41
N ALA A 205 15.26 8.18 -13.86
CA ALA A 205 13.94 8.25 -14.45
C ALA A 205 13.47 9.70 -14.65
N ARG A 206 13.75 10.60 -13.70
CA ARG A 206 13.46 12.04 -13.84
C ARG A 206 14.24 12.66 -15.00
N LYS A 207 15.56 12.44 -15.04
CA LYS A 207 16.45 13.02 -16.04
C LYS A 207 16.23 12.46 -17.46
N SER A 208 15.80 11.19 -17.58
CA SER A 208 15.50 10.55 -18.86
C SER A 208 14.06 10.74 -19.35
N GLY A 209 13.21 11.45 -18.61
CA GLY A 209 11.80 11.60 -18.94
C GLY A 209 10.96 10.33 -18.67
N GLY A 210 11.52 9.31 -18.01
CA GLY A 210 10.85 8.06 -17.67
C GLY A 210 10.00 8.12 -16.39
N LEU A 211 10.01 9.24 -15.66
CA LEU A 211 9.20 9.44 -14.46
C LEU A 211 7.80 9.93 -14.85
N GLY A 212 6.74 9.22 -14.40
CA GLY A 212 5.37 9.63 -14.64
C GLY A 212 5.10 11.06 -14.14
N SER A 213 4.39 11.88 -14.94
CA SER A 213 4.16 13.29 -14.65
C SER A 213 3.43 13.52 -13.33
N GLU A 214 2.42 12.70 -13.02
CA GLU A 214 1.67 12.77 -11.76
C GLU A 214 2.55 12.39 -10.55
N LEU A 215 3.38 11.36 -10.69
CA LEU A 215 4.34 10.98 -9.65
C LEU A 215 5.38 12.09 -9.46
N ALA A 216 5.91 12.66 -10.53
CA ALA A 216 6.85 13.78 -10.45
C ALA A 216 6.23 14.98 -9.69
N GLY A 217 4.98 15.33 -9.97
CA GLY A 217 4.25 16.36 -9.24
C GLY A 217 4.05 16.02 -7.75
N SER A 218 3.74 14.76 -7.43
CA SER A 218 3.61 14.29 -6.05
C SER A 218 4.94 14.35 -5.29
N LEU A 219 6.03 13.95 -5.92
CA LEU A 219 7.38 14.05 -5.36
C LEU A 219 7.83 15.49 -5.18
N GLY A 220 7.54 16.38 -6.14
CA GLY A 220 7.81 17.81 -6.00
C GLY A 220 7.10 18.43 -4.78
N ARG A 221 5.85 18.05 -4.51
CA ARG A 221 5.15 18.44 -3.28
C ARG A 221 5.84 17.93 -2.00
N LEU A 222 6.32 16.69 -2.01
CA LEU A 222 7.06 16.13 -0.87
C LEU A 222 8.38 16.85 -0.65
N VAL A 223 9.13 17.17 -1.71
CA VAL A 223 10.37 17.95 -1.65
C VAL A 223 10.14 19.32 -1.04
N ARG A 224 9.13 20.06 -1.52
CA ARG A 224 8.77 21.39 -0.96
C ARG A 224 8.31 21.28 0.50
N LYS A 225 7.46 20.32 0.83
CA LYS A 225 7.00 20.09 2.22
C LYS A 225 8.16 19.76 3.17
N ALA A 226 9.18 19.07 2.67
CA ALA A 226 10.39 18.76 3.44
C ALA A 226 11.36 19.97 3.55
N GLY A 227 11.12 21.07 2.81
CA GLY A 227 12.02 22.22 2.77
C GLY A 227 13.34 21.92 2.07
N LEU A 228 13.35 20.97 1.13
CA LEU A 228 14.57 20.54 0.43
C LEU A 228 14.75 21.26 -0.93
N SER A 229 13.90 22.21 -1.25
CA SER A 229 13.97 23.04 -2.47
C SER A 229 14.82 24.31 -2.28
N GLU A 230 15.27 24.63 -1.06
CA GLU A 230 16.08 25.82 -0.80
C GLU A 230 17.58 25.50 -0.75
N PRO A 231 18.43 26.15 -1.59
CA PRO A 231 19.87 25.83 -1.68
C PRO A 231 20.64 26.08 -0.38
N ALA A 232 20.25 27.14 0.36
CA ALA A 232 20.93 27.51 1.61
C ALA A 232 20.69 26.50 2.76
N LEU A 233 19.57 25.76 2.71
CA LEU A 233 19.24 24.76 3.70
C LEU A 233 19.87 23.39 3.38
N THR A 234 20.22 23.12 2.11
CA THR A 234 20.75 21.83 1.67
C THR A 234 22.13 21.52 2.26
N VAL A 235 23.00 22.50 2.32
CA VAL A 235 24.34 22.32 2.92
C VAL A 235 24.27 22.29 4.45
N ARG A 236 23.36 23.05 5.05
CA ARG A 236 23.10 23.04 6.50
C ARG A 236 22.29 21.80 6.93
N ALA A 237 21.30 21.40 6.15
CA ALA A 237 20.49 20.19 6.43
C ALA A 237 21.29 18.90 6.28
N ALA A 238 22.33 18.88 5.44
CA ALA A 238 23.28 17.78 5.39
C ALA A 238 24.12 17.68 6.67
N ARG A 239 24.33 18.78 7.38
CA ARG A 239 25.01 18.80 8.69
C ARG A 239 24.06 18.56 9.87
N GLU A 240 22.82 18.98 9.75
CA GLU A 240 21.78 18.73 10.75
C GLU A 240 20.96 17.52 10.26
N ALA A 241 21.38 16.30 10.60
CA ALA A 241 20.68 15.03 10.37
C ALA A 241 19.22 15.02 10.93
N VAL A 242 18.70 16.18 11.27
CA VAL A 242 17.48 16.45 12.04
C VAL A 242 16.19 16.40 11.20
N LYS A 243 16.27 16.32 9.87
CA LYS A 243 15.02 16.33 9.05
C LYS A 243 14.76 15.03 8.30
N VAL A 244 15.34 13.91 8.76
CA VAL A 244 15.00 12.56 8.28
C VAL A 244 13.48 12.30 8.39
N GLU A 245 12.85 12.84 9.42
CA GLU A 245 11.40 12.71 9.62
C GLU A 245 10.59 13.40 8.53
N LYS A 246 11.02 14.58 8.08
CA LYS A 246 10.34 15.31 6.97
C LYS A 246 10.62 14.70 5.60
N ALA A 247 11.78 14.06 5.42
CA ALA A 247 12.15 13.33 4.21
C ALA A 247 11.61 11.89 4.17
N GLY A 248 10.93 11.42 5.22
CA GLY A 248 10.48 10.03 5.37
C GLY A 248 9.69 9.50 4.18
N GLY A 249 8.85 10.31 3.56
CA GLY A 249 8.11 9.92 2.36
C GLY A 249 9.01 9.64 1.15
N LEU A 250 10.06 10.43 0.95
CA LEU A 250 11.04 10.23 -0.13
C LEU A 250 11.95 9.03 0.16
N LEU A 251 12.34 8.84 1.42
CA LEU A 251 13.12 7.68 1.85
C LEU A 251 12.36 6.37 1.67
N ASN A 252 11.07 6.35 2.00
CA ASN A 252 10.23 5.18 1.81
C ASN A 252 10.06 4.86 0.32
N LEU A 253 9.78 5.87 -0.51
CA LEU A 253 9.76 5.70 -1.96
C LEU A 253 11.08 5.11 -2.48
N ALA A 254 12.22 5.66 -2.06
CA ALA A 254 13.53 5.19 -2.47
C ALA A 254 13.77 3.73 -2.06
N ARG A 255 13.38 3.35 -0.83
CA ARG A 255 13.44 1.94 -0.39
C ARG A 255 12.55 1.04 -1.25
N ASP A 256 11.32 1.47 -1.54
CA ASP A 256 10.39 0.67 -2.34
C ASP A 256 10.88 0.48 -3.76
N VAL A 257 11.45 1.52 -4.40
CA VAL A 257 12.09 1.40 -5.71
C VAL A 257 13.30 0.44 -5.66
N GLY A 258 14.10 0.51 -4.59
CA GLY A 258 15.21 -0.43 -4.39
C GLY A 258 14.75 -1.88 -4.16
N ARG A 259 13.60 -2.08 -3.51
CA ARG A 259 12.96 -3.41 -3.36
C ARG A 259 12.51 -3.97 -4.72
N ILE A 260 11.91 -3.12 -5.57
CA ILE A 260 11.54 -3.52 -6.93
C ILE A 260 12.79 -3.93 -7.72
N GLU A 261 13.84 -3.11 -7.65
CA GLU A 261 15.10 -3.40 -8.35
C GLU A 261 15.70 -4.75 -7.90
N LYS A 262 15.76 -4.98 -6.60
CA LYS A 262 16.28 -6.23 -6.02
C LYS A 262 15.47 -7.45 -6.44
N ALA A 263 14.13 -7.33 -6.50
CA ALA A 263 13.22 -8.44 -6.75
C ALA A 263 12.99 -8.72 -8.24
N ALA A 264 12.93 -7.68 -9.08
CA ALA A 264 12.52 -7.77 -10.48
C ALA A 264 13.45 -7.02 -11.47
N GLY A 265 14.50 -6.39 -10.96
CA GLY A 265 15.50 -5.67 -11.76
C GLY A 265 15.16 -4.20 -12.01
N GLY A 266 16.19 -3.44 -12.41
CA GLY A 266 16.10 -1.98 -12.61
C GLY A 266 15.08 -1.57 -13.67
N ARG A 267 14.89 -2.36 -14.75
CA ARG A 267 13.88 -2.07 -15.78
C ARG A 267 12.45 -2.19 -15.21
N ALA A 268 12.19 -3.15 -14.33
CA ALA A 268 10.90 -3.24 -13.63
C ALA A 268 10.64 -2.02 -12.75
N ALA A 269 11.68 -1.49 -12.09
CA ALA A 269 11.58 -0.26 -11.32
C ALA A 269 11.23 0.94 -12.22
N PHE A 270 11.85 1.06 -13.41
CA PHE A 270 11.48 2.10 -14.38
C PHE A 270 10.06 1.95 -14.89
N ASP A 271 9.61 0.74 -15.22
CA ASP A 271 8.22 0.49 -15.63
C ASP A 271 7.24 0.92 -14.52
N GLY A 272 7.54 0.59 -13.25
CA GLY A 272 6.77 1.03 -12.10
C GLY A 272 6.74 2.56 -11.95
N LEU A 273 7.89 3.23 -12.03
CA LEU A 273 8.02 4.69 -11.93
C LEU A 273 7.27 5.43 -13.05
N LYS A 274 7.17 4.84 -14.23
CA LYS A 274 6.47 5.41 -15.39
C LYS A 274 4.95 5.40 -15.19
N ILE A 275 4.40 4.33 -14.59
CA ILE A 275 2.95 4.14 -14.49
C ILE A 275 2.36 4.63 -13.17
N ALA A 276 3.16 4.76 -12.11
CA ALA A 276 2.73 5.23 -10.80
C ALA A 276 2.33 6.71 -10.83
N LYS A 277 1.33 7.08 -10.04
CA LYS A 277 0.89 8.48 -9.82
C LYS A 277 1.34 9.00 -8.46
N GLU A 278 1.42 8.13 -7.48
CA GLU A 278 1.71 8.44 -6.10
C GLU A 278 2.79 7.51 -5.51
N PRO A 279 3.51 7.93 -4.45
CA PRO A 279 4.46 7.07 -3.76
C PRO A 279 3.87 5.74 -3.29
N ARG A 280 2.59 5.72 -2.89
CA ARG A 280 1.90 4.49 -2.49
C ARG A 280 1.77 3.47 -3.62
N ASP A 281 1.68 3.93 -4.86
CA ASP A 281 1.64 3.04 -6.02
C ASP A 281 2.96 2.28 -6.16
N ILE A 282 4.09 2.95 -5.91
CA ILE A 282 5.41 2.31 -5.91
C ILE A 282 5.52 1.25 -4.80
N ALA A 283 4.99 1.52 -3.61
CA ALA A 283 4.94 0.53 -2.54
C ALA A 283 4.14 -0.73 -2.94
N ARG A 284 3.06 -0.57 -3.70
CA ARG A 284 2.27 -1.69 -4.25
C ARG A 284 3.04 -2.46 -5.32
N VAL A 285 3.71 -1.74 -6.22
CA VAL A 285 4.59 -2.37 -7.22
C VAL A 285 5.74 -3.12 -6.53
N ALA A 286 6.29 -2.61 -5.43
CA ALA A 286 7.32 -3.31 -4.67
C ALA A 286 6.80 -4.63 -4.06
N LYS A 287 5.62 -4.61 -3.44
CA LYS A 287 4.97 -5.84 -2.94
C LYS A 287 4.69 -6.83 -4.08
N LEU A 288 4.24 -6.34 -5.25
CA LEU A 288 4.05 -7.18 -6.43
C LEU A 288 5.37 -7.79 -6.89
N ALA A 289 6.43 -6.99 -7.01
CA ALA A 289 7.74 -7.44 -7.47
C ALA A 289 8.34 -8.51 -6.55
N GLU A 290 8.19 -8.37 -5.24
CA GLU A 290 8.65 -9.36 -4.26
C GLU A 290 7.97 -10.73 -4.42
N LYS A 291 6.71 -10.75 -4.86
CA LYS A 291 5.96 -12.00 -5.07
C LYS A 291 6.07 -12.54 -6.50
N ALA A 292 6.07 -11.66 -7.48
CA ALA A 292 6.08 -12.04 -8.90
C ALA A 292 7.50 -12.20 -9.47
N GLY A 293 8.53 -11.60 -8.84
CA GLY A 293 9.91 -11.68 -9.31
C GLY A 293 10.06 -11.21 -10.75
N SER A 294 10.70 -12.03 -11.58
CA SER A 294 10.96 -11.76 -13.02
C SER A 294 9.68 -11.52 -13.83
N ARG A 295 8.53 -12.03 -13.41
CA ARG A 295 7.21 -11.86 -14.09
C ARG A 295 6.64 -10.46 -13.95
N THR A 296 7.16 -9.63 -13.04
CA THR A 296 6.63 -8.30 -12.70
C THR A 296 6.46 -7.42 -13.94
N ARG A 297 7.41 -7.39 -14.86
CA ARG A 297 7.37 -6.54 -16.06
C ARG A 297 6.22 -6.93 -16.98
N ALA A 298 6.04 -8.23 -17.24
CA ALA A 298 4.94 -8.74 -18.06
C ALA A 298 3.58 -8.41 -17.43
N ILE A 299 3.46 -8.57 -16.11
CA ILE A 299 2.25 -8.23 -15.36
C ILE A 299 1.94 -6.72 -15.49
N LEU A 300 2.93 -5.85 -15.26
CA LEU A 300 2.77 -4.40 -15.38
C LEU A 300 2.41 -3.98 -16.81
N LYS A 301 2.95 -4.67 -17.81
CA LYS A 301 2.68 -4.40 -19.22
C LYS A 301 1.23 -4.72 -19.60
N ILE A 302 0.69 -5.86 -19.17
CA ILE A 302 -0.66 -6.32 -19.53
C ILE A 302 -1.73 -5.67 -18.66
N ALA A 303 -1.53 -5.69 -17.35
CA ALA A 303 -2.51 -5.17 -16.40
C ALA A 303 -2.40 -3.66 -16.21
N GLY A 304 -1.26 -3.07 -16.57
CA GLY A 304 -1.01 -1.64 -16.49
C GLY A 304 -1.31 -1.10 -15.09
N ARG A 305 -1.94 0.07 -15.04
CA ARG A 305 -2.38 0.69 -13.79
C ARG A 305 -3.52 -0.08 -13.09
N GLY A 306 -4.19 -0.98 -13.79
CA GLY A 306 -5.32 -1.75 -13.22
C GLY A 306 -4.92 -2.50 -11.95
N VAL A 307 -3.73 -3.11 -11.90
CA VAL A 307 -3.22 -3.80 -10.70
C VAL A 307 -3.06 -2.83 -9.52
N ILE A 308 -2.58 -1.62 -9.80
CA ILE A 308 -2.30 -0.61 -8.78
C ILE A 308 -3.61 0.03 -8.28
N THR A 309 -4.53 0.36 -9.19
CA THR A 309 -5.80 1.05 -8.87
C THR A 309 -6.84 0.13 -8.26
N LEU A 310 -6.93 -1.13 -8.69
CA LEU A 310 -7.85 -2.10 -8.09
C LEU A 310 -7.52 -2.36 -6.62
N ALA A 311 -6.24 -2.44 -6.28
CA ALA A 311 -5.82 -2.54 -4.88
C ALA A 311 -6.23 -1.32 -4.04
N ALA A 312 -6.21 -0.10 -4.62
CA ALA A 312 -6.68 1.11 -3.94
C ALA A 312 -8.19 1.11 -3.71
N LEU A 313 -8.96 0.82 -4.78
CA LEU A 313 -10.42 0.77 -4.72
C LEU A 313 -10.91 -0.31 -3.73
N ALA A 314 -10.22 -1.44 -3.68
CA ALA A 314 -10.55 -2.52 -2.76
C ALA A 314 -10.31 -2.11 -1.30
N PHE A 315 -9.23 -1.38 -1.01
CA PHE A 315 -8.95 -0.86 0.33
C PHE A 315 -10.00 0.16 0.76
N ASP A 316 -10.36 1.12 -0.11
CA ASP A 316 -11.37 2.13 0.17
C ASP A 316 -12.76 1.50 0.37
N ALA A 317 -13.13 0.53 -0.46
CA ALA A 317 -14.38 -0.23 -0.32
C ALA A 317 -14.43 -1.02 0.99
N SER A 318 -13.32 -1.60 1.43
CA SER A 318 -13.22 -2.34 2.68
C SER A 318 -13.36 -1.44 3.91
N ALA A 319 -12.73 -0.27 3.88
CA ALA A 319 -12.87 0.73 4.93
C ALA A 319 -14.31 1.26 5.02
N TRP A 320 -14.97 1.48 3.87
CA TRP A 320 -16.38 1.87 3.80
C TRP A 320 -17.31 0.78 4.33
N LEU A 321 -17.07 -0.50 3.96
CA LEU A 321 -17.84 -1.65 4.47
C LEU A 321 -17.72 -1.79 5.98
N LEU A 322 -16.54 -1.64 6.55
CA LEU A 322 -16.33 -1.65 8.00
C LEU A 322 -17.07 -0.49 8.67
N GLY A 323 -16.99 0.71 8.11
CA GLY A 323 -17.74 1.88 8.58
C GLY A 323 -19.25 1.66 8.54
N ALA A 324 -19.78 1.08 7.46
CA ALA A 324 -21.19 0.73 7.32
C ALA A 324 -21.64 -0.33 8.34
N LEU A 325 -20.79 -1.35 8.61
CA LEU A 325 -21.05 -2.36 9.67
C LEU A 325 -21.12 -1.73 11.06
N PHE A 326 -20.19 -0.83 11.40
CA PHE A 326 -20.24 -0.10 12.66
C PHE A 326 -21.47 0.82 12.78
N ALA A 327 -21.86 1.50 11.69
CA ALA A 327 -23.06 2.32 11.64
C ALA A 327 -24.33 1.47 11.83
N LEU A 328 -24.41 0.31 11.19
CA LEU A 328 -25.51 -0.64 11.36
C LEU A 328 -25.61 -1.16 12.79
N PHE A 329 -24.47 -1.47 13.41
CA PHE A 329 -24.39 -1.87 14.81
C PHE A 329 -24.87 -0.75 15.75
N GLY A 330 -24.46 0.50 15.50
CA GLY A 330 -24.92 1.67 16.23
C GLY A 330 -26.43 1.87 16.11
N LEU A 331 -26.98 1.70 14.90
CA LEU A 331 -28.42 1.80 14.62
C LEU A 331 -29.23 0.74 15.37
N VAL A 332 -28.80 -0.52 15.32
CA VAL A 332 -29.46 -1.64 16.04
C VAL A 332 -29.43 -1.40 17.54
N SER A 333 -28.30 -0.93 18.09
CA SER A 333 -28.17 -0.59 19.52
C SER A 333 -29.06 0.58 19.91
N ALA A 334 -29.19 1.61 19.09
CA ALA A 334 -30.06 2.75 19.30
C ALA A 334 -31.55 2.35 19.26
N LEU A 335 -31.93 1.49 18.30
CA LEU A 335 -33.30 0.96 18.18
C LEU A 335 -33.69 0.11 19.38
N LYS A 336 -32.76 -0.75 19.87
CA LYS A 336 -32.96 -1.52 21.10
C LYS A 336 -33.22 -0.59 22.29
N ASN A 337 -32.38 0.42 22.49
CA ASN A 337 -32.52 1.37 23.58
C ASN A 337 -33.83 2.20 23.47
N ALA A 338 -34.26 2.54 22.26
CA ALA A 338 -35.51 3.24 22.00
C ALA A 338 -36.73 2.38 22.34
N THR A 339 -36.72 1.10 21.91
CA THR A 339 -37.82 0.14 22.22
C THR A 339 -37.90 -0.17 23.71
N GLU A 340 -36.79 -0.35 24.41
CA GLU A 340 -36.78 -0.53 25.87
C GLU A 340 -37.39 0.68 26.60
N ARG A 341 -37.00 1.89 26.22
CA ARG A 341 -37.53 3.13 26.78
C ARG A 341 -39.03 3.29 26.51
N ALA A 342 -39.48 2.98 25.30
CA ALA A 342 -40.88 3.04 24.91
C ALA A 342 -41.72 2.03 25.71
N THR A 343 -41.25 0.79 25.84
CA THR A 343 -41.92 -0.27 26.61
C THR A 343 -42.03 0.09 28.10
N LEU A 344 -40.95 0.63 28.68
CA LEU A 344 -40.94 1.06 30.08
C LEU A 344 -41.92 2.23 30.32
N ARG A 345 -42.02 3.20 29.39
CA ARG A 345 -42.98 4.30 29.46
C ARG A 345 -44.43 3.79 29.37
N PHE A 346 -44.69 2.84 28.49
CA PHE A 346 -46.01 2.23 28.34
C PHE A 346 -46.43 1.46 29.59
N LEU A 347 -45.54 0.67 30.16
CA LEU A 347 -45.82 -0.08 31.40
C LEU A 347 -46.03 0.83 32.61
N ARG A 348 -45.28 1.94 32.73
CA ARG A 348 -45.49 2.96 33.77
C ARG A 348 -46.89 3.60 33.65
N ARG A 349 -47.26 4.05 32.43
CA ARG A 349 -48.61 4.62 32.18
C ARG A 349 -49.71 3.63 32.49
N ARG A 350 -49.54 2.35 32.13
CA ARG A 350 -50.54 1.31 32.44
C ARG A 350 -50.68 1.05 33.95
N LYS A 351 -49.56 1.12 34.69
CA LYS A 351 -49.56 1.00 36.15
C LYS A 351 -50.25 2.20 36.83
N GLU A 352 -50.00 3.40 36.38
CA GLU A 352 -50.65 4.63 36.87
C GLU A 352 -52.15 4.62 36.58
N HIS A 353 -52.60 4.20 35.41
CA HIS A 353 -54.01 4.04 35.06
C HIS A 353 -54.69 2.96 35.91
N ARG A 354 -54.04 1.86 36.25
CA ARG A 354 -54.57 0.85 37.17
C ARG A 354 -54.71 1.39 38.59
N GLN A 355 -53.71 2.08 39.09
CA GLN A 355 -53.75 2.67 40.41
C GLN A 355 -54.88 3.74 40.54
N ARG A 356 -55.04 4.58 39.50
CA ARG A 356 -56.20 5.56 39.51
C ARG A 356 -57.57 4.86 39.55
N ARG A 357 -57.71 3.78 38.79
CA ARG A 357 -58.94 3.01 38.70
C ARG A 357 -59.27 2.27 40.02
N ASP A 358 -58.29 1.85 40.79
CA ASP A 358 -58.45 1.19 42.08
C ASP A 358 -58.69 2.20 43.20
N PHE A 359 -58.32 3.49 43.05
CA PHE A 359 -58.50 4.56 44.01
C PHE A 359 -59.85 5.28 43.82
N GLU A 360 -60.47 5.38 42.66
CA GLU A 360 -61.74 6.06 42.40
C GLU A 360 -62.91 5.53 43.24
N PRO A 361 -63.10 4.20 43.45
CA PRO A 361 -64.19 3.73 44.28
C PRO A 361 -63.98 4.03 45.76
N PHE A 362 -62.76 4.22 46.23
CA PHE A 362 -62.45 4.54 47.62
C PHE A 362 -62.70 6.00 47.94
N VAL A 363 -62.42 6.92 47.05
CA VAL A 363 -62.69 8.35 47.17
C VAL A 363 -64.19 8.62 47.07
N SER A 364 -64.89 7.92 46.16
CA SER A 364 -66.35 8.08 46.03
C SER A 364 -67.14 7.53 47.24
N ALA A 365 -66.60 6.57 47.97
CA ALA A 365 -67.19 6.05 49.23
C ALA A 365 -66.95 6.99 50.43
N LEU A 366 -65.87 7.79 50.42
CA LEU A 366 -65.53 8.76 51.45
C LEU A 366 -66.33 10.07 51.33
N VAL A 367 -66.72 10.46 50.10
CA VAL A 367 -67.49 11.68 49.83
C VAL A 367 -69.03 11.50 50.08
N ARG A 368 -69.47 10.27 50.26
CA ARG A 368 -70.90 9.93 50.57
C ARG A 368 -71.18 9.69 52.04
N ARG A 369 -70.31 9.99 52.94
CA ARG A 369 -70.52 10.10 54.35
C ARG A 369 -70.36 11.58 54.78
#